data_eabea32810478a3b887e6c7132e542ee
#
_entry.id   eabea32810478a3b887e6c7132e542ee
#
_cell.length_a   1.000
_cell.length_b   1.000
_cell.length_c   1.000
_cell.angle_alpha   90.00
_cell.angle_beta   90.00
_cell.angle_gamma   90.00
#
_symmetry.space_group_name_H-M   'P 1'
#
loop_
_entity.id
_entity.type
_entity.pdbx_description
1 polymer ?
#
loop_
_entity_poly.entity_id
_entity_poly.type
_entity_poly.pdbx_seq_one_letter_code
_entity_poly.pdbx_strand_id
1 'polypeptide(L)'
;MGDSRAILSLTFKSGNSILMKSELMDTLSEHDRFGISQQFDYSKFSLYSLITQSTAIEGSTVTEVENQLLFDEGSPPKKRSLSEVLMNLELHSAYQLSIRFAKQHRDYSLAMLRELGAAVLKNTGGCYNTALGIFDSSKGDLRKVNVSAGASGKSYINHSKVEGRLKRWCSSVNEKRKELLKSEEVYGKYLFTFDSHLDLLTIHPWVDGNGRTARLVMNQLQFELGLVPAKILKEDKADYIDALIKAREHHDPSIFSSFMMALHIRNLQAEIREFKKSQ
;
A
#
# COMPACT_ATOMS: atom_id res chain seq x y z
N MET A 1 15.29 -25.45 -5.67
CA MET A 1 14.68 -24.38 -6.49
C MET A 1 13.47 -25.00 -7.16
N GLY A 2 12.35 -25.07 -6.47
CA GLY A 2 11.09 -25.73 -6.88
C GLY A 2 9.93 -24.78 -6.72
N ASP A 3 9.40 -24.43 -7.85
CA ASP A 3 8.01 -24.16 -8.18
C ASP A 3 7.15 -23.24 -7.26
N SER A 4 7.58 -22.00 -7.07
CA SER A 4 6.71 -20.93 -6.55
C SER A 4 5.78 -20.33 -7.62
N ARG A 5 5.88 -20.73 -8.88
CA ARG A 5 5.07 -20.20 -9.99
C ARG A 5 3.72 -20.88 -10.19
N ALA A 6 3.52 -22.05 -9.58
CA ALA A 6 2.33 -22.87 -9.82
C ALA A 6 1.09 -22.43 -8.98
N ILE A 7 1.24 -21.60 -7.97
CA ILE A 7 0.14 -21.28 -7.02
C ILE A 7 -0.74 -20.13 -7.52
N LEU A 8 -0.30 -19.30 -8.45
CA LEU A 8 -1.01 -18.09 -8.88
C LEU A 8 -1.97 -18.25 -10.07
N SER A 9 -2.15 -19.47 -10.61
CA SER A 9 -3.08 -19.73 -11.73
C SER A 9 -4.45 -20.28 -11.30
N LEU A 10 -4.83 -20.15 -10.05
CA LEU A 10 -6.10 -20.69 -9.56
C LEU A 10 -7.28 -19.83 -10.02
N THR A 11 -8.10 -20.40 -10.89
CA THR A 11 -9.41 -19.90 -11.26
C THR A 11 -10.31 -19.78 -10.02
N PHE A 12 -10.69 -18.55 -9.68
CA PHE A 12 -11.49 -18.25 -8.48
C PHE A 12 -12.94 -18.72 -8.64
N LYS A 13 -13.30 -19.78 -7.92
CA LYS A 13 -14.69 -20.17 -7.64
C LYS A 13 -14.97 -19.96 -6.14
N SER A 14 -16.22 -19.78 -5.76
CA SER A 14 -16.68 -19.50 -4.38
C SER A 14 -16.11 -20.42 -3.28
N GLY A 15 -15.69 -21.64 -3.60
CA GLY A 15 -14.99 -22.54 -2.68
C GLY A 15 -13.60 -22.05 -2.23
N ASN A 16 -12.94 -21.25 -3.04
CA ASN A 16 -11.60 -20.71 -2.73
C ASN A 16 -11.62 -19.61 -1.65
N SER A 17 -12.70 -18.84 -1.54
CA SER A 17 -12.82 -17.78 -0.53
C SER A 17 -12.91 -18.32 0.90
N ILE A 18 -13.62 -19.44 1.10
CA ILE A 18 -13.77 -20.08 2.42
C ILE A 18 -12.41 -20.65 2.87
N LEU A 19 -11.70 -21.33 1.97
CA LEU A 19 -10.39 -21.91 2.26
C LEU A 19 -9.37 -20.81 2.59
N MET A 20 -9.34 -19.73 1.81
CA MET A 20 -8.44 -18.60 2.04
C MET A 20 -8.74 -17.87 3.35
N LYS A 21 -10.03 -17.75 3.73
CA LYS A 21 -10.43 -17.20 5.03
C LYS A 21 -9.91 -18.07 6.18
N SER A 22 -10.09 -19.40 6.11
CA SER A 22 -9.57 -20.32 7.11
C SER A 22 -8.05 -20.22 7.21
N GLU A 23 -7.34 -20.25 6.09
CA GLU A 23 -5.88 -20.17 6.04
C GLU A 23 -5.36 -18.84 6.63
N LEU A 24 -6.01 -17.72 6.35
CA LEU A 24 -5.67 -16.43 6.97
C LEU A 24 -5.82 -16.51 8.50
N MET A 25 -6.97 -17.00 8.98
CA MET A 25 -7.25 -17.04 10.42
C MET A 25 -6.29 -17.98 11.16
N ASP A 26 -5.98 -19.13 10.59
CA ASP A 26 -5.01 -20.08 11.14
C ASP A 26 -3.61 -19.46 11.18
N THR A 27 -3.20 -18.76 10.12
CA THR A 27 -1.90 -18.10 10.04
C THR A 27 -1.78 -16.94 11.03
N LEU A 28 -2.82 -16.12 11.18
CA LEU A 28 -2.84 -15.02 12.16
C LEU A 28 -2.82 -15.55 13.59
N SER A 29 -3.58 -16.63 13.87
CA SER A 29 -3.57 -17.30 15.18
C SER A 29 -2.18 -17.87 15.52
N GLU A 30 -1.49 -18.44 14.54
CA GLU A 30 -0.12 -18.93 14.72
C GLU A 30 0.87 -17.78 14.96
N HIS A 31 0.77 -16.69 14.20
CA HIS A 31 1.58 -15.48 14.34
C HIS A 31 1.42 -14.87 15.75
N ASP A 32 0.20 -14.77 16.25
CA ASP A 32 -0.11 -14.27 17.59
C ASP A 32 0.39 -15.21 18.70
N ARG A 33 0.18 -16.52 18.53
CA ARG A 33 0.66 -17.56 19.48
C ARG A 33 2.17 -17.50 19.71
N PHE A 34 2.95 -17.15 18.69
CA PHE A 34 4.40 -16.97 18.82
C PHE A 34 4.78 -15.59 19.33
N GLY A 35 3.83 -14.69 19.55
CA GLY A 35 4.09 -13.34 20.04
C GLY A 35 4.98 -12.53 19.11
N ILE A 36 4.90 -12.76 17.78
CA ILE A 36 5.79 -12.11 16.80
C ILE A 36 5.62 -10.60 16.85
N SER A 37 4.38 -10.12 16.88
CA SER A 37 4.08 -8.66 16.94
C SER A 37 4.49 -8.01 18.28
N GLN A 38 4.76 -8.81 19.31
CA GLN A 38 5.15 -8.35 20.65
C GLN A 38 6.67 -8.35 20.84
N GLN A 39 7.44 -8.77 19.82
CA GLN A 39 8.90 -8.73 19.87
C GLN A 39 9.39 -7.27 19.99
N PHE A 40 10.53 -7.13 20.67
CA PHE A 40 11.16 -5.82 20.83
C PHE A 40 11.37 -5.14 19.47
N ASP A 41 10.93 -3.89 19.37
CA ASP A 41 11.02 -3.07 18.15
C ASP A 41 10.30 -3.64 16.90
N TYR A 42 9.46 -4.68 17.02
CA TYR A 42 8.74 -5.25 15.88
C TYR A 42 8.02 -4.19 15.04
N SER A 43 7.26 -3.31 15.68
CA SER A 43 6.52 -2.25 14.99
C SER A 43 7.43 -1.32 14.19
N LYS A 44 8.62 -1.04 14.69
CA LYS A 44 9.63 -0.20 14.03
C LYS A 44 10.20 -0.91 12.79
N PHE A 45 10.66 -2.13 12.94
CA PHE A 45 11.26 -2.89 11.83
C PHE A 45 10.22 -3.27 10.77
N SER A 46 9.00 -3.61 11.17
CA SER A 46 7.88 -3.84 10.25
C SER A 46 7.60 -2.58 9.42
N LEU A 47 7.59 -1.40 10.03
CA LEU A 47 7.43 -0.13 9.34
C LEU A 47 8.57 0.12 8.35
N TYR A 48 9.82 -0.13 8.74
CA TYR A 48 10.98 0.04 7.84
C TYR A 48 10.92 -0.91 6.65
N SER A 49 10.47 -2.13 6.86
CA SER A 49 10.21 -3.10 5.78
C SER A 49 9.12 -2.59 4.82
N LEU A 50 7.99 -2.10 5.33
CA LEU A 50 6.91 -1.51 4.51
C LEU A 50 7.43 -0.38 3.62
N ILE A 51 8.23 0.52 4.17
CA ILE A 51 8.82 1.66 3.45
C ILE A 51 9.78 1.15 2.37
N THR A 52 10.72 0.29 2.75
CA THR A 52 11.74 -0.25 1.85
C THR A 52 11.11 -0.99 0.67
N GLN A 53 10.16 -1.88 0.93
CA GLN A 53 9.48 -2.62 -0.13
C GLN A 53 8.64 -1.71 -1.02
N SER A 54 7.94 -0.74 -0.44
CA SER A 54 7.14 0.21 -1.20
C SER A 54 7.97 1.11 -2.12
N THR A 55 9.14 1.56 -1.67
CA THR A 55 10.06 2.36 -2.51
C THR A 55 10.80 1.50 -3.53
N ALA A 56 11.11 0.23 -3.19
CA ALA A 56 11.74 -0.70 -4.11
C ALA A 56 10.84 -1.06 -5.32
N ILE A 57 9.51 -1.10 -5.14
CA ILE A 57 8.55 -1.21 -6.26
C ILE A 57 8.70 -0.04 -7.23
N GLU A 58 9.00 1.15 -6.75
CA GLU A 58 9.22 2.35 -7.57
C GLU A 58 10.66 2.47 -8.11
N GLY A 59 11.52 1.49 -7.80
CA GLY A 59 12.87 1.41 -8.34
C GLY A 59 13.99 1.80 -7.38
N SER A 60 13.69 2.15 -6.12
CA SER A 60 14.72 2.35 -5.10
C SER A 60 15.53 1.07 -4.87
N THR A 61 16.83 1.24 -4.69
CA THR A 61 17.76 0.15 -4.38
C THR A 61 18.27 0.21 -2.93
N VAL A 62 17.73 1.13 -2.13
CA VAL A 62 18.02 1.25 -0.71
C VAL A 62 17.50 0.01 0.02
N THR A 63 18.37 -0.62 0.81
CA THR A 63 18.05 -1.83 1.58
C THR A 63 17.40 -1.51 2.93
N GLU A 64 16.81 -2.51 3.59
CA GLU A 64 16.21 -2.34 4.93
C GLU A 64 17.27 -1.90 5.97
N VAL A 65 18.47 -2.46 5.91
CA VAL A 65 19.58 -2.06 6.80
C VAL A 65 20.02 -0.61 6.55
N GLU A 66 20.12 -0.20 5.27
CA GLU A 66 20.44 1.20 4.94
C GLU A 66 19.33 2.16 5.38
N ASN A 67 18.06 1.76 5.28
CA ASN A 67 16.93 2.54 5.78
C ASN A 67 16.93 2.62 7.33
N GLN A 68 17.29 1.55 8.01
CA GLN A 68 17.42 1.57 9.47
C GLN A 68 18.47 2.60 9.90
N LEU A 69 19.67 2.56 9.31
CA LEU A 69 20.72 3.55 9.61
C LEU A 69 20.30 4.97 9.25
N LEU A 70 19.60 5.14 8.13
CA LEU A 70 19.10 6.44 7.69
C LEU A 70 18.04 7.01 8.64
N PHE A 71 17.11 6.19 9.12
CA PHE A 71 16.01 6.66 9.96
C PHE A 71 16.38 6.77 11.44
N ASP A 72 17.24 5.89 11.95
CA ASP A 72 17.64 5.88 13.35
C ASP A 72 18.80 6.85 13.62
N GLU A 73 19.78 6.94 12.72
CA GLU A 73 21.04 7.66 12.94
C GLU A 73 21.24 8.87 12.02
N GLY A 74 20.35 9.03 11.01
CA GLY A 74 20.53 10.06 9.98
C GLY A 74 21.70 9.77 9.03
N SER A 75 22.21 8.53 9.01
CA SER A 75 23.34 8.13 8.17
C SER A 75 22.87 7.80 6.75
N PRO A 76 23.19 8.64 5.73
CA PRO A 76 22.72 8.37 4.36
C PRO A 76 23.46 7.19 3.77
N PRO A 77 22.77 6.34 3.00
CA PRO A 77 23.37 5.18 2.35
C PRO A 77 24.41 5.61 1.30
N LYS A 78 25.54 4.92 1.26
CA LYS A 78 26.60 5.18 0.30
C LYS A 78 26.19 4.65 -1.09
N LYS A 79 26.59 5.34 -2.16
CA LYS A 79 26.34 4.93 -3.56
C LYS A 79 24.86 4.82 -3.95
N ARG A 80 23.97 5.54 -3.29
CA ARG A 80 22.57 5.71 -3.68
C ARG A 80 22.36 7.13 -4.22
N SER A 81 21.43 7.28 -5.15
CA SER A 81 21.06 8.61 -5.65
C SER A 81 20.35 9.41 -4.56
N LEU A 82 20.48 10.74 -4.60
CA LEU A 82 19.75 11.62 -3.68
C LEU A 82 18.22 11.40 -3.79
N SER A 83 17.72 11.14 -4.99
CA SER A 83 16.30 10.87 -5.22
C SER A 83 15.83 9.61 -4.48
N GLU A 84 16.62 8.53 -4.47
CA GLU A 84 16.28 7.31 -3.71
C GLU A 84 16.26 7.57 -2.21
N VAL A 85 17.26 8.31 -1.70
CA VAL A 85 17.34 8.65 -0.26
C VAL A 85 16.13 9.51 0.14
N LEU A 86 15.83 10.56 -0.64
CA LEU A 86 14.68 11.43 -0.39
C LEU A 86 13.36 10.65 -0.46
N MET A 87 13.18 9.77 -1.43
CA MET A 87 11.97 8.95 -1.56
C MET A 87 11.71 8.11 -0.30
N ASN A 88 12.75 7.54 0.31
CA ASN A 88 12.62 6.76 1.54
C ASN A 88 12.33 7.64 2.76
N LEU A 89 13.00 8.79 2.92
CA LEU A 89 12.74 9.75 4.00
C LEU A 89 11.34 10.35 3.93
N GLU A 90 10.87 10.69 2.74
CA GLU A 90 9.53 11.22 2.50
C GLU A 90 8.46 10.19 2.85
N LEU A 91 8.63 8.95 2.38
CA LEU A 91 7.69 7.89 2.69
C LEU A 91 7.69 7.56 4.19
N HIS A 92 8.86 7.58 4.87
CA HIS A 92 8.94 7.44 6.32
C HIS A 92 8.13 8.53 7.05
N SER A 93 8.32 9.80 6.66
CA SER A 93 7.58 10.92 7.22
C SER A 93 6.07 10.82 6.95
N ALA A 94 5.69 10.36 5.75
CA ALA A 94 4.31 10.14 5.35
C ALA A 94 3.66 9.01 6.18
N TYR A 95 4.38 7.92 6.48
CA TYR A 95 3.89 6.87 7.37
C TYR A 95 3.69 7.37 8.81
N GLN A 96 4.60 8.16 9.34
CA GLN A 96 4.43 8.77 10.67
C GLN A 96 3.16 9.65 10.73
N LEU A 97 2.90 10.41 9.66
CA LEU A 97 1.69 11.22 9.52
C LEU A 97 0.44 10.34 9.46
N SER A 98 0.46 9.30 8.63
CA SER A 98 -0.68 8.39 8.43
C SER A 98 -1.03 7.60 9.69
N ILE A 99 -0.03 7.15 10.46
CA ILE A 99 -0.23 6.47 11.75
C ILE A 99 -0.89 7.41 12.76
N ARG A 100 -0.52 8.70 12.80
CA ARG A 100 -1.22 9.69 13.62
C ARG A 100 -2.69 9.83 13.22
N PHE A 101 -2.98 9.88 11.92
CA PHE A 101 -4.35 9.95 11.43
C PHE A 101 -5.17 8.70 11.78
N ALA A 102 -4.56 7.51 11.66
CA ALA A 102 -5.17 6.25 12.06
C ALA A 102 -5.52 6.24 13.57
N LYS A 103 -4.56 6.62 14.43
CA LYS A 103 -4.78 6.71 15.89
C LYS A 103 -5.85 7.72 16.29
N GLN A 104 -6.04 8.78 15.50
CA GLN A 104 -7.06 9.80 15.72
C GLN A 104 -8.40 9.43 15.09
N HIS A 105 -8.51 8.32 14.41
CA HIS A 105 -9.68 7.94 13.60
C HIS A 105 -10.16 9.07 12.67
N ARG A 106 -9.19 9.81 12.10
CA ARG A 106 -9.49 10.98 11.27
C ARG A 106 -10.23 10.56 10.00
N ASP A 107 -11.37 11.22 9.72
CA ASP A 107 -12.14 10.95 8.52
C ASP A 107 -11.36 11.28 7.25
N TYR A 108 -11.41 10.37 6.26
CA TYR A 108 -10.83 10.57 4.95
C TYR A 108 -11.52 11.73 4.24
N SER A 109 -10.72 12.63 3.70
CA SER A 109 -11.18 13.80 2.96
C SER A 109 -10.19 14.13 1.84
N LEU A 110 -10.63 14.94 0.90
CA LEU A 110 -9.74 15.43 -0.16
C LEU A 110 -8.51 16.16 0.42
N ALA A 111 -8.71 16.94 1.49
CA ALA A 111 -7.62 17.64 2.16
C ALA A 111 -6.60 16.66 2.77
N MET A 112 -7.08 15.60 3.46
CA MET A 112 -6.22 14.57 4.04
C MET A 112 -5.43 13.82 2.96
N LEU A 113 -6.08 13.43 1.84
CA LEU A 113 -5.39 12.75 0.74
C LEU A 113 -4.33 13.64 0.09
N ARG A 114 -4.61 14.93 -0.07
CA ARG A 114 -3.61 15.90 -0.57
C ARG A 114 -2.45 16.06 0.40
N GLU A 115 -2.71 16.09 1.71
CA GLU A 115 -1.69 16.16 2.76
C GLU A 115 -0.77 14.93 2.73
N LEU A 116 -1.33 13.72 2.56
CA LEU A 116 -0.55 12.49 2.39
C LEU A 116 0.25 12.48 1.07
N GLY A 117 -0.37 12.88 -0.04
CA GLY A 117 0.31 12.98 -1.34
C GLY A 117 1.47 13.98 -1.31
N ALA A 118 1.27 15.13 -0.63
CA ALA A 118 2.34 16.11 -0.42
C ALA A 118 3.49 15.53 0.42
N ALA A 119 3.19 14.77 1.46
CA ALA A 119 4.23 14.16 2.29
C ALA A 119 5.06 13.13 1.51
N VAL A 120 4.42 12.35 0.61
CA VAL A 120 5.08 11.34 -0.24
C VAL A 120 5.97 11.95 -1.32
N LEU A 121 5.74 13.19 -1.71
CA LEU A 121 6.42 13.88 -2.83
C LEU A 121 7.07 15.21 -2.42
N LYS A 122 7.33 15.42 -1.15
CA LYS A 122 7.75 16.72 -0.59
C LYS A 122 8.94 17.36 -1.31
N ASN A 123 9.98 16.58 -1.60
CA ASN A 123 11.20 17.03 -2.27
C ASN A 123 11.43 16.33 -3.61
N THR A 124 10.70 15.22 -3.88
CA THR A 124 10.78 14.47 -5.14
C THR A 124 9.70 14.87 -6.13
N GLY A 125 8.68 15.60 -5.70
CA GLY A 125 7.67 16.17 -6.56
C GLY A 125 8.12 17.40 -7.31
N GLY A 126 7.25 17.97 -8.15
CA GLY A 126 7.55 19.14 -8.97
C GLY A 126 6.33 19.96 -9.37
N CYS A 127 6.61 21.12 -9.92
CA CYS A 127 5.62 22.05 -10.42
C CYS A 127 5.43 21.83 -11.93
N TYR A 128 4.17 21.76 -12.37
CA TYR A 128 3.78 21.49 -13.75
C TYR A 128 2.95 22.67 -14.29
N ASN A 129 3.41 23.23 -15.40
CA ASN A 129 2.67 24.27 -16.12
C ASN A 129 1.90 23.63 -17.28
N THR A 130 0.58 23.79 -17.30
CA THR A 130 -0.31 23.18 -18.28
C THR A 130 -1.31 24.20 -18.84
N ALA A 131 -1.97 23.86 -19.94
CA ALA A 131 -3.04 24.68 -20.48
C ALA A 131 -4.21 24.94 -19.49
N LEU A 132 -4.35 24.09 -18.47
CA LEU A 132 -5.38 24.22 -17.42
C LEU A 132 -4.83 24.87 -16.14
N GLY A 133 -3.65 25.49 -16.23
CA GLY A 133 -2.98 26.18 -15.14
C GLY A 133 -1.93 25.32 -14.44
N ILE A 134 -1.30 25.94 -13.48
CA ILE A 134 -0.20 25.34 -12.70
C ILE A 134 -0.76 24.40 -11.62
N PHE A 135 -0.07 23.30 -11.36
CA PHE A 135 -0.25 22.45 -10.20
C PHE A 135 1.11 21.93 -9.71
N ASP A 136 1.20 21.65 -8.43
CA ASP A 136 2.45 21.27 -7.76
C ASP A 136 2.25 19.95 -7.01
N SER A 137 2.87 18.87 -7.49
CA SER A 137 2.75 17.56 -6.90
C SER A 137 3.39 17.50 -5.50
N SER A 138 4.40 18.31 -5.22
CA SER A 138 5.02 18.41 -3.88
C SER A 138 4.07 19.02 -2.84
N LYS A 139 3.00 19.68 -3.27
CA LYS A 139 1.92 20.21 -2.42
C LYS A 139 0.68 19.33 -2.40
N GLY A 140 0.77 18.12 -3.00
CA GLY A 140 -0.34 17.20 -3.09
C GLY A 140 -1.45 17.63 -4.05
N ASP A 141 -1.16 18.56 -4.96
CA ASP A 141 -2.15 18.99 -5.95
C ASP A 141 -2.56 17.83 -6.85
N LEU A 142 -3.86 17.74 -7.09
CA LEU A 142 -4.40 16.78 -8.04
C LEU A 142 -3.95 17.14 -9.46
N ARG A 143 -3.73 16.11 -10.28
CA ARG A 143 -3.32 16.32 -11.67
C ARG A 143 -4.36 17.08 -12.48
N LYS A 144 -3.90 18.00 -13.32
CA LYS A 144 -4.69 18.71 -14.31
C LYS A 144 -4.47 18.20 -15.73
N VAL A 145 -3.84 17.02 -15.85
CA VAL A 145 -3.55 16.36 -17.13
C VAL A 145 -4.04 14.91 -17.10
N ASN A 146 -4.32 14.39 -18.28
CA ASN A 146 -4.60 12.95 -18.42
C ASN A 146 -3.28 12.18 -18.37
N VAL A 147 -3.29 11.05 -17.72
CA VAL A 147 -2.13 10.16 -17.57
C VAL A 147 -2.51 8.74 -17.97
N SER A 148 -1.53 7.97 -18.43
CA SER A 148 -1.69 6.58 -18.89
C SER A 148 -0.83 5.64 -18.06
N ALA A 149 -1.26 4.38 -17.95
CA ALA A 149 -0.49 3.33 -17.29
C ALA A 149 0.61 2.83 -18.24
N GLY A 150 1.86 3.22 -17.99
CA GLY A 150 3.03 2.75 -18.72
C GLY A 150 2.95 2.92 -20.24
N ALA A 151 3.79 2.20 -20.97
CA ALA A 151 3.85 2.26 -22.44
C ALA A 151 2.64 1.63 -23.16
N SER A 152 1.83 0.82 -22.48
CA SER A 152 0.63 0.18 -23.06
C SER A 152 -0.55 1.12 -23.27
N GLY A 153 -0.46 2.35 -22.79
CA GLY A 153 -1.34 3.44 -23.21
C GLY A 153 -2.77 3.43 -22.65
N LYS A 154 -3.17 2.50 -21.77
CA LYS A 154 -4.51 2.59 -21.14
C LYS A 154 -4.60 3.79 -20.23
N SER A 155 -5.45 4.74 -20.59
CA SER A 155 -5.66 5.97 -19.84
C SER A 155 -6.39 5.72 -18.52
N TYR A 156 -5.99 6.43 -17.49
CA TYR A 156 -6.79 6.58 -16.28
C TYR A 156 -7.99 7.51 -16.54
N ILE A 157 -8.86 7.66 -15.56
CA ILE A 157 -10.01 8.56 -15.68
C ILE A 157 -9.57 9.98 -16.09
N ASN A 158 -10.42 10.70 -16.81
CA ASN A 158 -10.14 12.07 -17.18
C ASN A 158 -9.89 12.92 -15.92
N HIS A 159 -8.88 13.81 -15.97
CA HIS A 159 -8.48 14.66 -14.84
C HIS A 159 -9.66 15.46 -14.25
N SER A 160 -10.60 15.92 -15.07
CA SER A 160 -11.79 16.67 -14.61
C SER A 160 -12.72 15.86 -13.70
N LYS A 161 -12.64 14.52 -13.74
CA LYS A 161 -13.45 13.62 -12.92
C LYS A 161 -12.76 13.19 -11.64
N VAL A 162 -11.46 13.47 -11.47
CA VAL A 162 -10.64 12.98 -10.34
C VAL A 162 -11.21 13.46 -9.02
N GLU A 163 -11.41 14.76 -8.84
CA GLU A 163 -11.88 15.32 -7.57
C GLU A 163 -13.24 14.73 -7.14
N GLY A 164 -14.20 14.67 -8.08
CA GLY A 164 -15.51 14.09 -7.79
C GLY A 164 -15.46 12.60 -7.44
N ARG A 165 -14.53 11.83 -8.06
CA ARG A 165 -14.32 10.42 -7.73
C ARG A 165 -13.67 10.27 -6.36
N LEU A 166 -12.68 11.10 -6.00
CA LEU A 166 -12.05 11.08 -4.69
C LEU A 166 -13.03 11.42 -3.56
N LYS A 167 -13.91 12.43 -3.76
CA LYS A 167 -14.94 12.77 -2.78
C LYS A 167 -15.87 11.57 -2.50
N ARG A 168 -16.30 10.86 -3.55
CA ARG A 168 -17.11 9.63 -3.39
C ARG A 168 -16.34 8.52 -2.71
N TRP A 169 -15.08 8.30 -3.10
CA TRP A 169 -14.20 7.34 -2.46
C TRP A 169 -14.04 7.62 -0.95
N CYS A 170 -13.77 8.88 -0.57
CA CYS A 170 -13.68 9.27 0.84
C CYS A 170 -14.96 8.98 1.62
N SER A 171 -16.13 9.30 1.05
CA SER A 171 -17.42 9.02 1.71
C SER A 171 -17.64 7.54 1.92
N SER A 172 -17.43 6.71 0.88
CA SER A 172 -17.59 5.26 0.94
C SER A 172 -16.61 4.61 1.93
N VAL A 173 -15.34 5.04 1.91
CA VAL A 173 -14.33 4.53 2.86
C VAL A 173 -14.68 4.89 4.29
N ASN A 174 -15.11 6.12 4.56
CA ASN A 174 -15.49 6.53 5.91
C ASN A 174 -16.70 5.76 6.45
N GLU A 175 -17.72 5.53 5.61
CA GLU A 175 -18.90 4.76 5.99
C GLU A 175 -18.50 3.32 6.36
N LYS A 176 -17.82 2.62 5.44
CA LYS A 176 -17.44 1.22 5.66
C LYS A 176 -16.42 1.05 6.78
N ARG A 177 -15.48 1.96 6.93
CA ARG A 177 -14.51 1.96 8.02
C ARG A 177 -15.18 2.03 9.39
N LYS A 178 -16.18 2.93 9.55
CA LYS A 178 -16.93 3.07 10.83
C LYS A 178 -17.73 1.82 11.19
N GLU A 179 -18.23 1.11 10.19
CA GLU A 179 -18.85 -0.22 10.36
C GLU A 179 -17.81 -1.25 10.84
N LEU A 180 -16.68 -1.33 10.12
CA LEU A 180 -15.63 -2.33 10.35
C LEU A 180 -14.88 -2.12 11.68
N LEU A 181 -14.79 -0.90 12.18
CA LEU A 181 -14.24 -0.64 13.53
C LEU A 181 -15.03 -1.32 14.64
N LYS A 182 -16.31 -1.61 14.42
CA LYS A 182 -17.20 -2.31 15.37
C LYS A 182 -17.30 -3.81 15.07
N SER A 183 -16.71 -4.29 14.01
CA SER A 183 -16.78 -5.69 13.56
C SER A 183 -15.58 -6.48 14.04
N GLU A 184 -15.77 -7.76 14.34
CA GLU A 184 -14.70 -8.73 14.62
C GLU A 184 -14.29 -9.53 13.35
N GLU A 185 -14.89 -9.22 12.20
CA GLU A 185 -14.68 -9.96 10.95
C GLU A 185 -13.37 -9.54 10.26
N VAL A 186 -12.25 -10.20 10.62
CA VAL A 186 -10.89 -9.86 10.18
C VAL A 186 -10.69 -10.01 8.66
N TYR A 187 -11.23 -11.08 8.06
CA TYR A 187 -11.07 -11.33 6.63
C TYR A 187 -11.69 -10.20 5.78
N GLY A 188 -12.90 -9.75 6.14
CA GLY A 188 -13.58 -8.64 5.47
C GLY A 188 -12.88 -7.30 5.69
N LYS A 189 -12.25 -7.10 6.86
CA LYS A 189 -11.40 -5.92 7.09
C LYS A 189 -10.24 -5.88 6.08
N TYR A 190 -9.53 -6.99 5.85
CA TYR A 190 -8.46 -7.05 4.85
C TYR A 190 -8.98 -6.80 3.43
N LEU A 191 -10.08 -7.47 3.02
CA LEU A 191 -10.68 -7.25 1.71
C LEU A 191 -10.99 -5.76 1.47
N PHE A 192 -11.63 -5.12 2.44
CA PHE A 192 -11.93 -3.69 2.35
C PHE A 192 -10.68 -2.82 2.15
N THR A 193 -9.57 -3.14 2.83
CA THR A 193 -8.33 -2.35 2.66
C THR A 193 -7.70 -2.57 1.29
N PHE A 194 -7.77 -3.78 0.75
CA PHE A 194 -7.28 -4.11 -0.60
C PHE A 194 -8.15 -3.47 -1.69
N ASP A 195 -9.48 -3.51 -1.55
CA ASP A 195 -10.40 -2.84 -2.47
C ASP A 195 -10.21 -1.32 -2.46
N SER A 196 -10.05 -0.72 -1.27
CA SER A 196 -9.76 0.71 -1.11
C SER A 196 -8.46 1.12 -1.82
N HIS A 197 -7.43 0.27 -1.77
CA HIS A 197 -6.17 0.45 -2.48
C HIS A 197 -6.35 0.40 -4.00
N LEU A 198 -7.04 -0.62 -4.52
CA LEU A 198 -7.33 -0.77 -5.94
C LEU A 198 -8.11 0.43 -6.49
N ASP A 199 -9.13 0.87 -5.77
CA ASP A 199 -9.97 2.00 -6.15
C ASP A 199 -9.16 3.30 -6.21
N LEU A 200 -8.31 3.58 -5.21
CA LEU A 200 -7.47 4.77 -5.21
C LEU A 200 -6.47 4.77 -6.37
N LEU A 201 -5.86 3.62 -6.66
CA LEU A 201 -4.99 3.45 -7.83
C LEU A 201 -5.76 3.59 -9.17
N THR A 202 -7.01 3.15 -9.23
CA THR A 202 -7.86 3.27 -10.42
C THR A 202 -8.24 4.73 -10.68
N ILE A 203 -8.45 5.54 -9.63
CA ILE A 203 -8.66 7.00 -9.74
C ILE A 203 -7.38 7.69 -10.22
N HIS A 204 -6.21 7.25 -9.70
CA HIS A 204 -4.89 7.79 -10.04
C HIS A 204 -4.81 9.32 -9.92
N PRO A 205 -4.96 9.85 -8.69
CA PRO A 205 -5.27 11.28 -8.50
C PRO A 205 -4.10 12.22 -8.80
N TRP A 206 -2.88 11.78 -8.68
CA TRP A 206 -1.68 12.59 -8.85
C TRP A 206 -0.95 12.29 -10.17
N VAL A 207 0.00 13.14 -10.52
CA VAL A 207 0.88 12.91 -11.69
C VAL A 207 1.94 11.85 -11.38
N ASP A 208 2.38 11.76 -10.11
CA ASP A 208 3.32 10.77 -9.58
C ASP A 208 2.96 10.41 -8.14
N GLY A 209 3.63 9.40 -7.55
CA GLY A 209 3.46 8.96 -6.18
C GLY A 209 2.18 8.17 -5.89
N ASN A 210 1.37 7.86 -6.90
CA ASN A 210 0.09 7.15 -6.71
C ASN A 210 0.28 5.78 -6.07
N GLY A 211 1.28 5.01 -6.50
CA GLY A 211 1.58 3.69 -5.92
C GLY A 211 1.96 3.77 -4.45
N ARG A 212 2.91 4.63 -4.11
CA ARG A 212 3.37 4.84 -2.73
C ARG A 212 2.24 5.33 -1.82
N THR A 213 1.46 6.32 -2.29
CA THR A 213 0.34 6.86 -1.51
C THR A 213 -0.79 5.85 -1.34
N ALA A 214 -1.11 5.06 -2.35
CA ALA A 214 -2.17 4.04 -2.24
C ALA A 214 -1.76 2.90 -1.30
N ARG A 215 -0.51 2.44 -1.31
CA ARG A 215 0.02 1.46 -0.33
C ARG A 215 0.02 2.04 1.08
N LEU A 216 0.43 3.29 1.24
CA LEU A 216 0.39 4.01 2.51
C LEU A 216 -1.04 4.07 3.08
N VAL A 217 -2.04 4.44 2.26
CA VAL A 217 -3.45 4.54 2.66
C VAL A 217 -4.02 3.16 3.02
N MET A 218 -3.67 2.12 2.27
CA MET A 218 -4.02 0.74 2.61
C MET A 218 -3.51 0.35 4.00
N ASN A 219 -2.23 0.61 4.27
CA ASN A 219 -1.63 0.30 5.57
C ASN A 219 -2.19 1.20 6.68
N GLN A 220 -2.52 2.47 6.41
CA GLN A 220 -3.22 3.33 7.37
C GLN A 220 -4.55 2.73 7.82
N LEU A 221 -5.36 2.23 6.88
CA LEU A 221 -6.61 1.54 7.18
C LEU A 221 -6.35 0.26 8.01
N GLN A 222 -5.30 -0.49 7.67
CA GLN A 222 -4.92 -1.69 8.41
C GLN A 222 -4.49 -1.38 9.85
N PHE A 223 -3.67 -0.35 10.05
CA PHE A 223 -3.30 0.11 11.39
C PHE A 223 -4.53 0.54 12.21
N GLU A 224 -5.44 1.28 11.60
CA GLU A 224 -6.66 1.75 12.26
C GLU A 224 -7.62 0.61 12.64
N LEU A 225 -7.71 -0.42 11.80
CA LEU A 225 -8.56 -1.60 12.00
C LEU A 225 -7.91 -2.68 12.89
N GLY A 226 -6.71 -2.43 13.42
CA GLY A 226 -5.99 -3.35 14.29
C GLY A 226 -5.43 -4.58 13.56
N LEU A 227 -5.13 -4.46 12.27
CA LEU A 227 -4.62 -5.54 11.44
C LEU A 227 -3.09 -5.51 11.36
N VAL A 228 -2.46 -6.69 11.19
CA VAL A 228 -1.06 -6.76 10.78
C VAL A 228 -0.96 -6.20 9.35
N PRO A 229 -0.11 -5.20 9.09
CA PRO A 229 -0.08 -4.53 7.80
C PRO A 229 0.45 -5.44 6.70
N ALA A 230 -0.26 -5.47 5.57
CA ALA A 230 0.17 -6.20 4.39
C ALA A 230 1.26 -5.44 3.64
N LYS A 231 2.33 -6.14 3.24
CA LYS A 231 3.40 -5.61 2.39
C LYS A 231 3.44 -6.32 1.04
N ILE A 232 3.85 -5.59 0.02
CA ILE A 232 4.10 -6.14 -1.31
C ILE A 232 5.61 -6.14 -1.47
N LEU A 233 6.20 -7.33 -1.64
CA LEU A 233 7.64 -7.44 -1.79
C LEU A 233 8.06 -7.01 -3.20
N LYS A 234 9.28 -6.53 -3.34
CA LYS A 234 9.84 -6.13 -4.64
C LYS A 234 9.77 -7.25 -5.68
N GLU A 235 9.99 -8.46 -5.24
CA GLU A 235 9.96 -9.67 -6.08
C GLU A 235 8.57 -9.94 -6.68
N ASP A 236 7.51 -9.50 -5.99
CA ASP A 236 6.12 -9.67 -6.42
C ASP A 236 5.61 -8.53 -7.31
N LYS A 237 6.46 -7.55 -7.64
CA LYS A 237 6.07 -6.35 -8.40
C LYS A 237 5.34 -6.70 -9.70
N ALA A 238 5.84 -7.66 -10.47
CA ALA A 238 5.28 -8.02 -11.76
C ALA A 238 3.85 -8.59 -11.60
N ASP A 239 3.68 -9.53 -10.67
CA ASP A 239 2.39 -10.18 -10.41
C ASP A 239 1.37 -9.20 -9.79
N TYR A 240 1.85 -8.29 -8.92
CA TYR A 240 1.04 -7.21 -8.35
C TYR A 240 0.50 -6.27 -9.43
N ILE A 241 1.35 -5.84 -10.37
CA ILE A 241 0.93 -4.98 -11.49
C ILE A 241 -0.05 -5.72 -12.41
N ASP A 242 0.20 -7.00 -12.71
CA ASP A 242 -0.69 -7.84 -13.51
C ASP A 242 -2.08 -7.99 -12.86
N ALA A 243 -2.12 -8.24 -11.54
CA ALA A 243 -3.38 -8.32 -10.79
C ALA A 243 -4.18 -7.01 -10.83
N LEU A 244 -3.50 -5.85 -10.70
CA LEU A 244 -4.12 -4.52 -10.85
C LEU A 244 -4.70 -4.32 -12.25
N ILE A 245 -3.97 -4.69 -13.30
CA ILE A 245 -4.40 -4.57 -14.69
C ILE A 245 -5.64 -5.45 -14.93
N LYS A 246 -5.55 -6.73 -14.57
CA LYS A 246 -6.65 -7.69 -14.75
C LYS A 246 -7.92 -7.28 -14.03
N ALA A 247 -7.81 -6.86 -12.76
CA ALA A 247 -8.97 -6.40 -11.99
C ALA A 247 -9.68 -5.21 -12.67
N ARG A 248 -8.90 -4.28 -13.23
CA ARG A 248 -9.44 -3.11 -13.95
C ARG A 248 -10.05 -3.50 -15.31
N GLU A 249 -9.40 -4.41 -16.04
CA GLU A 249 -9.86 -4.86 -17.37
C GLU A 249 -11.15 -5.65 -17.31
N HIS A 250 -11.26 -6.53 -16.32
CA HIS A 250 -12.45 -7.38 -16.13
C HIS A 250 -13.52 -6.71 -15.26
N HIS A 251 -13.28 -5.50 -14.74
CA HIS A 251 -14.17 -4.83 -13.77
C HIS A 251 -14.49 -5.72 -12.57
N ASP A 252 -13.53 -6.53 -12.15
CA ASP A 252 -13.65 -7.48 -11.05
C ASP A 252 -12.58 -7.24 -9.97
N PRO A 253 -12.91 -6.52 -8.89
CA PRO A 253 -11.97 -6.26 -7.80
C PRO A 253 -11.52 -7.53 -7.09
N SER A 254 -12.30 -8.61 -7.13
CA SER A 254 -11.97 -9.86 -6.46
C SER A 254 -10.66 -10.48 -6.95
N ILE A 255 -10.27 -10.24 -8.20
CA ILE A 255 -8.98 -10.67 -8.78
C ILE A 255 -7.83 -10.07 -7.98
N PHE A 256 -7.88 -8.77 -7.72
CA PHE A 256 -6.83 -8.08 -6.97
C PHE A 256 -6.85 -8.42 -5.48
N SER A 257 -8.04 -8.38 -4.85
CA SER A 257 -8.16 -8.64 -3.42
C SER A 257 -7.76 -10.06 -3.05
N SER A 258 -8.04 -11.03 -3.91
CA SER A 258 -7.61 -12.42 -3.74
C SER A 258 -6.11 -12.59 -3.90
N PHE A 259 -5.50 -11.91 -4.89
CA PHE A 259 -4.05 -11.87 -5.04
C PHE A 259 -3.39 -11.29 -3.77
N MET A 260 -3.87 -10.16 -3.29
CA MET A 260 -3.34 -9.50 -2.09
C MET A 260 -3.51 -10.35 -0.83
N MET A 261 -4.63 -11.07 -0.71
CA MET A 261 -4.87 -11.98 0.41
C MET A 261 -3.88 -13.15 0.41
N ALA A 262 -3.72 -13.81 -0.73
CA ALA A 262 -2.75 -14.91 -0.87
C ALA A 262 -1.31 -14.44 -0.61
N LEU A 263 -0.96 -13.26 -1.11
CA LEU A 263 0.33 -12.62 -0.87
C LEU A 263 0.56 -12.36 0.63
N HIS A 264 -0.43 -11.80 1.31
CA HIS A 264 -0.36 -11.49 2.73
C HIS A 264 -0.19 -12.75 3.59
N ILE A 265 -1.00 -13.79 3.34
CA ILE A 265 -0.88 -15.09 4.02
C ILE A 265 0.53 -15.66 3.84
N ARG A 266 1.03 -15.71 2.61
CA ARG A 266 2.38 -16.20 2.29
C ARG A 266 3.46 -15.43 3.06
N ASN A 267 3.34 -14.11 3.14
CA ASN A 267 4.30 -13.26 3.85
C ASN A 267 4.28 -13.50 5.35
N LEU A 268 3.11 -13.63 5.97
CA LEU A 268 2.97 -14.00 7.38
C LEU A 268 3.56 -15.37 7.67
N GLN A 269 3.29 -16.36 6.82
CA GLN A 269 3.87 -17.70 6.95
C GLN A 269 5.40 -17.69 6.81
N ALA A 270 5.95 -16.83 5.95
CA ALA A 270 7.39 -16.65 5.82
C ALA A 270 7.99 -16.05 7.12
N GLU A 271 7.35 -15.04 7.67
CA GLU A 271 7.76 -14.39 8.93
C GLU A 271 7.74 -15.40 10.10
N ILE A 272 6.68 -16.20 10.22
CA ILE A 272 6.59 -17.28 11.21
C ILE A 272 7.73 -18.29 11.04
N ARG A 273 8.03 -18.70 9.80
CA ARG A 273 9.15 -19.64 9.54
C ARG A 273 10.50 -19.07 9.95
N GLU A 274 10.77 -17.81 9.65
CA GLU A 274 12.03 -17.17 10.05
C GLU A 274 12.12 -17.03 11.57
N PHE A 275 11.02 -16.65 12.23
CA PHE A 275 10.97 -16.56 13.68
C PHE A 275 11.28 -17.94 14.34
N LYS A 276 10.70 -19.03 13.84
CA LYS A 276 10.98 -20.39 14.34
C LYS A 276 12.43 -20.83 14.17
N LYS A 277 13.14 -20.33 13.15
CA LYS A 277 14.57 -20.64 12.96
C LYS A 277 15.48 -19.86 13.90
N SER A 278 15.01 -18.73 14.40
CA SER A 278 15.78 -17.86 15.30
C SER A 278 15.67 -18.23 16.77
N GLN A 279 14.76 -19.16 17.11
CA GLN A 279 14.58 -19.75 18.45
C GLN A 279 15.49 -20.98 18.62
#